data_e23a8be1beaa5a3e4e6d65e972befbc3
#
_entry.id   e23a8be1beaa5a3e4e6d65e972befbc3
#
_cell.length_a   1.000
_cell.length_b   1.000
_cell.length_c   1.000
_cell.angle_alpha   90.00
_cell.angle_beta   90.00
_cell.angle_gamma   90.00
#
_symmetry.space_group_name_H-M   'P 1'
#
loop_
_entity.id
_entity.type
_entity.pdbx_description
1 polymer ?
#
loop_
_entity_poly.entity_id
_entity_poly.type
_entity_poly.pdbx_seq_one_letter_code
_entity_poly.pdbx_strand_id
1 'polypeptide(L)'
;MTSTTVVRYLARHVAVAYIGVMIIVPATLILWRTFKPGFGQFYDWVSTPAARSALNLSLLILVIVVPLNVVFGVVTSLLLARRRFRGKAVLQAILDLPFSVSPIIVGVALIVLWGSAGALGFVENDWGVRIIFGLPGMVLASIFVTLPFVVREVTPVLNEVGTEQEEAAATLGSNWWQTFWRITLPSIRWGLTYGVVLTTARTLGEFGGVIMVSSNLAGKSQTLTLLVNDRYQRGAQYGAYALSTLLMSVAVTFLIVKAILLVRRARANKQA
;
A
#
# COMPACT_ATOMS: atom_id res chain seq x y z
N MET A 1 4.14 -18.67 -41.97
CA MET A 1 3.89 -18.35 -40.56
C MET A 1 3.27 -19.57 -39.93
N THR A 2 3.96 -20.21 -38.99
CA THR A 2 3.49 -21.44 -38.36
C THR A 2 2.24 -21.17 -37.51
N SER A 3 1.28 -22.09 -37.51
CA SER A 3 -0.01 -21.97 -36.77
C SER A 3 0.18 -21.57 -35.32
N THR A 4 1.27 -21.96 -34.69
CA THR A 4 1.67 -21.60 -33.31
C THR A 4 1.93 -20.10 -33.12
N THR A 5 2.46 -19.41 -34.14
CA THR A 5 2.74 -17.97 -34.07
C THR A 5 1.44 -17.18 -34.13
N VAL A 6 0.50 -17.55 -34.97
CA VAL A 6 -0.82 -16.90 -35.10
C VAL A 6 -1.63 -17.07 -33.81
N VAL A 7 -1.66 -18.28 -33.23
CA VAL A 7 -2.34 -18.56 -31.96
C VAL A 7 -1.75 -17.74 -30.83
N ARG A 8 -0.42 -17.61 -30.76
CA ARG A 8 0.24 -16.79 -29.72
C ARG A 8 -0.10 -15.30 -29.84
N TYR A 9 -0.12 -14.75 -31.05
CA TYR A 9 -0.52 -13.34 -31.24
C TYR A 9 -1.99 -13.14 -30.92
N LEU A 10 -2.88 -14.02 -31.36
CA LEU A 10 -4.30 -13.94 -31.06
C LEU A 10 -4.54 -14.01 -29.53
N ALA A 11 -3.96 -14.98 -28.84
CA ALA A 11 -4.08 -15.14 -27.39
C ALA A 11 -3.58 -13.90 -26.64
N ARG A 12 -2.46 -13.30 -27.09
CA ARG A 12 -1.94 -12.05 -26.50
C ARG A 12 -2.91 -10.89 -26.68
N HIS A 13 -3.47 -10.70 -27.85
CA HIS A 13 -4.41 -9.60 -28.10
C HIS A 13 -5.72 -9.79 -27.34
N VAL A 14 -6.24 -11.02 -27.28
CA VAL A 14 -7.44 -11.34 -26.50
C VAL A 14 -7.19 -11.08 -25.01
N ALA A 15 -6.05 -11.50 -24.46
CA ALA A 15 -5.71 -11.24 -23.05
C ALA A 15 -5.56 -9.74 -22.75
N VAL A 16 -4.87 -9.00 -23.63
CA VAL A 16 -4.72 -7.54 -23.46
C VAL A 16 -6.06 -6.81 -23.58
N ALA A 17 -6.90 -7.19 -24.55
CA ALA A 17 -8.22 -6.62 -24.73
C ALA A 17 -9.13 -6.93 -23.53
N TYR A 18 -9.11 -8.16 -23.03
CA TYR A 18 -9.90 -8.55 -21.85
C TYR A 18 -9.49 -7.74 -20.60
N ILE A 19 -8.19 -7.67 -20.31
CA ILE A 19 -7.68 -6.88 -19.18
C ILE A 19 -8.01 -5.40 -19.36
N GLY A 20 -7.81 -4.88 -20.58
CA GLY A 20 -8.13 -3.49 -20.90
C GLY A 20 -9.62 -3.16 -20.67
N VAL A 21 -10.52 -4.00 -21.16
CA VAL A 21 -11.97 -3.83 -20.94
C VAL A 21 -12.30 -3.89 -19.45
N MET A 22 -11.78 -4.87 -18.72
CA MET A 22 -12.03 -5.03 -17.27
C MET A 22 -11.57 -3.85 -16.41
N ILE A 23 -10.51 -3.15 -16.83
CA ILE A 23 -9.98 -2.01 -16.07
C ILE A 23 -10.53 -0.69 -16.62
N ILE A 24 -10.49 -0.50 -17.94
CA ILE A 24 -10.81 0.79 -18.56
C ILE A 24 -12.31 1.07 -18.47
N VAL A 25 -13.18 0.09 -18.72
CA VAL A 25 -14.63 0.32 -18.73
C VAL A 25 -15.15 0.79 -17.38
N PRO A 26 -14.88 0.12 -16.24
CA PRO A 26 -15.32 0.60 -14.94
C PRO A 26 -14.73 1.98 -14.57
N ALA A 27 -13.44 2.20 -14.86
CA ALA A 27 -12.80 3.48 -14.58
C ALA A 27 -13.44 4.62 -15.41
N THR A 28 -13.67 4.38 -16.71
CA THR A 28 -14.34 5.35 -17.59
C THR A 28 -15.78 5.62 -17.15
N LEU A 29 -16.52 4.59 -16.71
CA LEU A 29 -17.87 4.75 -16.20
C LEU A 29 -17.92 5.61 -14.93
N ILE A 30 -16.97 5.41 -14.00
CA ILE A 30 -16.85 6.25 -12.81
C ILE A 30 -16.59 7.70 -13.22
N LEU A 31 -15.62 7.94 -14.09
CA LEU A 31 -15.29 9.28 -14.57
C LEU A 31 -16.49 9.93 -15.29
N TRP A 32 -17.15 9.20 -16.19
CA TRP A 32 -18.30 9.70 -16.90
C TRP A 32 -19.44 10.06 -15.94
N ARG A 33 -19.77 9.19 -14.99
CA ARG A 33 -20.81 9.46 -13.99
C ARG A 33 -20.45 10.61 -13.05
N THR A 34 -19.17 10.79 -12.75
CA THR A 34 -18.68 11.92 -11.94
C THR A 34 -18.92 13.25 -12.64
N PHE A 35 -18.62 13.35 -13.93
CA PHE A 35 -18.70 14.62 -14.66
C PHE A 35 -20.04 14.84 -15.44
N LYS A 36 -20.90 13.83 -15.50
CA LYS A 36 -22.22 13.95 -16.14
C LYS A 36 -23.08 15.10 -15.58
N PRO A 37 -23.11 15.38 -14.27
CA PRO A 37 -23.88 16.49 -13.69
C PRO A 37 -23.19 17.85 -13.84
N GLY A 38 -21.94 17.90 -14.34
CA GLY A 38 -21.12 19.09 -14.48
C GLY A 38 -19.97 19.19 -13.47
N PHE A 39 -18.98 20.00 -13.86
CA PHE A 39 -17.75 20.18 -13.05
C PHE A 39 -18.00 20.87 -11.70
N GLY A 40 -19.02 21.73 -11.63
CA GLY A 40 -19.43 22.41 -10.40
C GLY A 40 -19.83 21.43 -9.32
N GLN A 41 -20.68 20.45 -9.63
CA GLN A 41 -21.10 19.43 -8.67
C GLN A 41 -19.93 18.55 -8.19
N PHE A 42 -18.98 18.21 -9.08
CA PHE A 42 -17.77 17.52 -8.66
C PHE A 42 -17.01 18.33 -7.61
N TYR A 43 -16.77 19.61 -7.87
CA TYR A 43 -16.08 20.51 -6.95
C TYR A 43 -16.83 20.64 -5.61
N ASP A 44 -18.14 20.77 -5.63
CA ASP A 44 -18.96 20.85 -4.42
C ASP A 44 -18.80 19.62 -3.52
N TRP A 45 -18.80 18.41 -4.09
CA TRP A 45 -18.62 17.19 -3.32
C TRP A 45 -17.20 17.02 -2.75
N VAL A 46 -16.19 17.36 -3.54
CA VAL A 46 -14.78 17.23 -3.15
C VAL A 46 -14.36 18.30 -2.15
N SER A 47 -14.98 19.48 -2.19
CA SER A 47 -14.67 20.59 -1.31
C SER A 47 -15.40 20.54 0.05
N THR A 48 -16.26 19.55 0.28
CA THR A 48 -16.96 19.40 1.57
C THR A 48 -15.96 19.25 2.71
N PRO A 49 -16.26 19.77 3.92
CA PRO A 49 -15.39 19.57 5.09
C PRO A 49 -15.13 18.08 5.39
N ALA A 50 -16.12 17.21 5.17
CA ALA A 50 -16.00 15.77 5.33
C ALA A 50 -15.01 15.16 4.33
N ALA A 51 -15.05 15.59 3.06
CA ALA A 51 -14.11 15.10 2.03
C ALA A 51 -12.66 15.52 2.33
N ARG A 52 -12.46 16.78 2.71
CA ARG A 52 -11.13 17.29 3.08
C ARG A 52 -10.56 16.57 4.30
N SER A 53 -11.38 16.37 5.33
CA SER A 53 -10.98 15.63 6.53
C SER A 53 -10.65 14.18 6.22
N ALA A 54 -11.47 13.51 5.40
CA ALA A 54 -11.24 12.13 4.98
C ALA A 54 -9.96 11.98 4.14
N LEU A 55 -9.69 12.93 3.23
CA LEU A 55 -8.46 12.96 2.45
C LEU A 55 -7.24 13.17 3.34
N ASN A 56 -7.28 14.15 4.25
CA ASN A 56 -6.18 14.42 5.17
C ASN A 56 -5.90 13.21 6.07
N LEU A 57 -6.93 12.54 6.59
CA LEU A 57 -6.77 11.33 7.39
C LEU A 57 -6.16 10.19 6.56
N SER A 58 -6.62 9.98 5.34
CA SER A 58 -6.04 8.95 4.44
C SER A 58 -4.57 9.22 4.15
N LEU A 59 -4.21 10.49 3.89
CA LEU A 59 -2.82 10.89 3.67
C LEU A 59 -1.97 10.77 4.95
N LEU A 60 -2.52 11.11 6.10
CA LEU A 60 -1.84 10.93 7.39
C LEU A 60 -1.52 9.46 7.66
N ILE A 61 -2.50 8.57 7.48
CA ILE A 61 -2.28 7.12 7.59
C ILE A 61 -1.19 6.68 6.62
N LEU A 62 -1.23 7.12 5.38
CA LEU A 62 -0.22 6.81 4.37
C LEU A 62 1.19 7.22 4.80
N VAL A 63 1.35 8.46 5.28
CA VAL A 63 2.63 9.02 5.73
C VAL A 63 3.21 8.26 6.93
N ILE A 64 2.37 7.66 7.76
CA ILE A 64 2.81 6.83 8.90
C ILE A 64 3.10 5.39 8.44
N VAL A 65 2.18 4.78 7.69
CA VAL A 65 2.24 3.35 7.31
C VAL A 65 3.39 3.06 6.37
N VAL A 66 3.60 3.89 5.33
CA VAL A 66 4.62 3.62 4.32
C VAL A 66 6.04 3.63 4.89
N PRO A 67 6.49 4.64 5.66
CA PRO A 67 7.83 4.60 6.27
C PRO A 67 8.01 3.43 7.24
N LEU A 68 6.99 3.11 8.04
CA LEU A 68 7.06 1.97 8.97
C LEU A 68 7.21 0.66 8.20
N ASN A 69 6.43 0.44 7.15
CA ASN A 69 6.56 -0.74 6.31
C ASN A 69 7.88 -0.80 5.54
N VAL A 70 8.45 0.33 5.16
CA VAL A 70 9.80 0.39 4.57
C VAL A 70 10.85 -0.08 5.58
N VAL A 71 10.83 0.45 6.79
CA VAL A 71 11.81 0.07 7.82
C VAL A 71 11.66 -1.41 8.17
N PHE A 72 10.46 -1.85 8.56
CA PHE A 72 10.21 -3.26 8.90
C PHE A 72 10.46 -4.19 7.71
N GLY A 73 10.03 -3.81 6.52
CA GLY A 73 10.19 -4.59 5.31
C GLY A 73 11.64 -4.80 4.92
N VAL A 74 12.47 -3.74 4.96
CA VAL A 74 13.91 -3.84 4.68
C VAL A 74 14.62 -4.67 5.74
N VAL A 75 14.36 -4.43 7.04
CA VAL A 75 14.96 -5.21 8.12
C VAL A 75 14.60 -6.69 8.01
N THR A 76 13.33 -6.99 7.76
CA THR A 76 12.84 -8.37 7.58
C THR A 76 13.45 -9.01 6.34
N SER A 77 13.57 -8.29 5.23
CA SER A 77 14.19 -8.78 3.99
C SER A 77 15.67 -9.11 4.20
N LEU A 78 16.40 -8.24 4.90
CA LEU A 78 17.80 -8.50 5.26
C LEU A 78 17.93 -9.74 6.15
N LEU A 79 17.05 -9.89 7.14
CA LEU A 79 17.05 -11.07 8.00
C LEU A 79 16.79 -12.35 7.17
N LEU A 80 15.81 -12.32 6.28
CA LEU A 80 15.45 -13.45 5.42
C LEU A 80 16.53 -13.78 4.39
N ALA A 81 17.18 -12.78 3.78
CA ALA A 81 18.16 -12.98 2.73
C ALA A 81 19.55 -13.34 3.28
N ARG A 82 19.99 -12.70 4.38
CA ARG A 82 21.37 -12.76 4.89
C ARG A 82 21.58 -13.73 6.06
N ARG A 83 20.50 -14.12 6.76
CA ARG A 83 20.62 -14.97 7.94
C ARG A 83 19.98 -16.34 7.75
N ARG A 84 20.66 -17.37 8.27
CA ARG A 84 20.12 -18.72 8.41
C ARG A 84 19.76 -18.92 9.89
N PHE A 85 18.48 -19.05 10.18
CA PHE A 85 18.00 -19.26 11.55
C PHE A 85 16.83 -20.25 11.58
N ARG A 86 16.66 -20.92 12.74
CA ARG A 86 15.49 -21.76 12.98
C ARG A 86 14.25 -20.87 13.06
N GLY A 87 13.19 -21.22 12.31
CA GLY A 87 11.96 -20.39 12.25
C GLY A 87 11.86 -19.47 11.04
N LYS A 88 12.82 -19.46 10.11
CA LYS A 88 12.74 -18.71 8.86
C LYS A 88 11.45 -19.01 8.07
N ALA A 89 11.07 -20.30 7.98
CA ALA A 89 9.85 -20.74 7.32
C ALA A 89 8.58 -20.22 8.04
N VAL A 90 8.60 -20.18 9.37
CA VAL A 90 7.50 -19.63 10.18
C VAL A 90 7.35 -18.13 9.95
N LEU A 91 8.46 -17.38 9.93
CA LEU A 91 8.43 -15.95 9.64
C LEU A 91 7.89 -15.69 8.23
N GLN A 92 8.27 -16.48 7.22
CA GLN A 92 7.73 -16.39 5.87
C GLN A 92 6.22 -16.69 5.86
N ALA A 93 5.78 -17.73 6.55
CA ALA A 93 4.36 -18.04 6.66
C ALA A 93 3.56 -16.91 7.33
N ILE A 94 4.10 -16.27 8.38
CA ILE A 94 3.47 -15.11 9.04
C ILE A 94 3.38 -13.92 8.06
N LEU A 95 4.40 -13.67 7.25
CA LEU A 95 4.37 -12.61 6.24
C LEU A 95 3.39 -12.89 5.10
N ASP A 96 3.05 -14.16 4.87
CA ASP A 96 2.07 -14.54 3.85
C ASP A 96 0.61 -14.53 4.36
N LEU A 97 0.40 -14.51 5.70
CA LEU A 97 -0.93 -14.45 6.30
C LEU A 97 -1.82 -13.32 5.76
N PRO A 98 -1.32 -12.05 5.59
CA PRO A 98 -2.15 -10.97 5.07
C PRO A 98 -2.73 -11.21 3.67
N PHE A 99 -2.12 -12.06 2.87
CA PHE A 99 -2.65 -12.43 1.55
C PHE A 99 -3.73 -13.52 1.61
N SER A 100 -3.72 -14.33 2.67
CA SER A 100 -4.63 -15.45 2.86
C SER A 100 -5.86 -15.08 3.70
N VAL A 101 -5.75 -14.05 4.52
CA VAL A 101 -6.79 -13.62 5.48
C VAL A 101 -7.48 -12.36 4.95
N SER A 102 -8.81 -12.35 5.02
CA SER A 102 -9.58 -11.15 4.67
C SER A 102 -9.19 -9.97 5.57
N PRO A 103 -8.98 -8.77 5.03
CA PRO A 103 -8.71 -7.57 5.82
C PRO A 103 -9.77 -7.28 6.91
N ILE A 104 -11.02 -7.67 6.67
CA ILE A 104 -12.09 -7.54 7.68
C ILE A 104 -11.79 -8.42 8.90
N ILE A 105 -11.34 -9.67 8.68
CA ILE A 105 -10.98 -10.58 9.78
C ILE A 105 -9.79 -10.03 10.56
N VAL A 106 -8.82 -9.40 9.88
CA VAL A 106 -7.71 -8.70 10.53
C VAL A 106 -8.22 -7.60 11.45
N GLY A 107 -9.17 -6.80 10.97
CA GLY A 107 -9.80 -5.75 11.78
C GLY A 107 -10.50 -6.32 13.04
N VAL A 108 -11.25 -7.42 12.90
CA VAL A 108 -11.86 -8.12 14.02
C VAL A 108 -10.80 -8.65 15.00
N ALA A 109 -9.73 -9.28 14.49
CA ALA A 109 -8.64 -9.76 15.34
C ALA A 109 -7.97 -8.62 16.13
N LEU A 110 -7.80 -7.44 15.51
CA LEU A 110 -7.28 -6.26 16.20
C LEU A 110 -8.23 -5.79 17.31
N ILE A 111 -9.55 -5.83 17.10
CA ILE A 111 -10.53 -5.49 18.14
C ILE A 111 -10.45 -6.49 19.31
N VAL A 112 -10.34 -7.79 19.03
CA VAL A 112 -10.22 -8.84 20.06
C VAL A 112 -8.90 -8.71 20.82
N LEU A 113 -7.84 -8.22 20.17
CA LEU A 113 -6.52 -8.06 20.78
C LEU A 113 -6.43 -6.74 21.60
N TRP A 114 -6.80 -5.61 20.99
CA TRP A 114 -6.56 -4.26 21.52
C TRP A 114 -7.82 -3.56 22.07
N GLY A 115 -9.00 -4.15 21.92
CA GLY A 115 -10.23 -3.57 22.50
C GLY A 115 -10.19 -3.61 24.03
N SER A 116 -11.02 -2.79 24.68
CA SER A 116 -11.08 -2.69 26.14
C SER A 116 -11.31 -4.03 26.88
N ALA A 117 -12.01 -4.95 26.25
CA ALA A 117 -12.20 -6.33 26.74
C ALA A 117 -11.20 -7.35 26.14
N GLY A 118 -10.23 -6.89 25.35
CA GLY A 118 -9.26 -7.72 24.66
C GLY A 118 -8.05 -8.12 25.50
N ALA A 119 -7.19 -8.98 24.94
CA ALA A 119 -5.98 -9.45 25.62
C ALA A 119 -5.00 -8.31 26.02
N LEU A 120 -4.94 -7.23 25.25
CA LEU A 120 -4.16 -6.03 25.50
C LEU A 120 -5.01 -4.84 25.90
N GLY A 121 -6.23 -5.09 26.41
CA GLY A 121 -7.17 -4.06 26.84
C GLY A 121 -6.65 -3.15 27.97
N PHE A 122 -5.66 -3.60 28.73
CA PHE A 122 -4.98 -2.79 29.74
C PHE A 122 -4.36 -1.50 29.18
N VAL A 123 -4.00 -1.48 27.87
CA VAL A 123 -3.45 -0.29 27.21
C VAL A 123 -4.50 0.83 27.14
N GLU A 124 -5.76 0.47 26.87
CA GLU A 124 -6.87 1.44 26.91
C GLU A 124 -7.32 1.73 28.33
N ASN A 125 -7.46 0.70 29.17
CA ASN A 125 -8.05 0.80 30.51
C ASN A 125 -7.11 1.48 31.52
N ASP A 126 -5.80 1.13 31.50
CA ASP A 126 -4.85 1.59 32.51
C ASP A 126 -4.04 2.80 32.02
N TRP A 127 -3.70 2.84 30.73
CA TRP A 127 -2.90 3.91 30.14
C TRP A 127 -3.74 4.97 29.41
N GLY A 128 -5.04 4.75 29.25
CA GLY A 128 -5.94 5.68 28.57
C GLY A 128 -5.68 5.84 27.06
N VAL A 129 -4.86 4.96 26.46
CA VAL A 129 -4.50 5.02 25.04
C VAL A 129 -5.51 4.25 24.20
N ARG A 130 -6.42 5.00 23.57
CA ARG A 130 -7.44 4.42 22.71
C ARG A 130 -6.85 3.97 21.38
N ILE A 131 -6.68 2.66 21.20
CA ILE A 131 -6.16 2.07 19.95
C ILE A 131 -7.30 1.81 18.97
N ILE A 132 -8.31 1.04 19.38
CA ILE A 132 -9.47 0.72 18.55
C ILE A 132 -10.40 1.94 18.47
N PHE A 133 -11.04 2.11 17.32
CA PHE A 133 -11.86 3.27 16.94
C PHE A 133 -11.10 4.61 16.89
N GLY A 134 -9.76 4.54 16.84
CA GLY A 134 -8.84 5.67 16.72
C GLY A 134 -7.85 5.53 15.56
N LEU A 135 -7.00 6.54 15.39
CA LEU A 135 -5.93 6.54 14.39
C LEU A 135 -4.97 5.34 14.54
N PRO A 136 -4.53 4.95 15.77
CA PRO A 136 -3.60 3.83 15.92
C PRO A 136 -4.16 2.50 15.36
N GLY A 137 -5.43 2.20 15.59
CA GLY A 137 -6.06 0.99 15.06
C GLY A 137 -6.10 0.96 13.54
N MET A 138 -6.42 2.09 12.90
CA MET A 138 -6.42 2.21 11.44
C MET A 138 -5.01 2.03 10.86
N VAL A 139 -3.99 2.59 11.54
CA VAL A 139 -2.58 2.42 11.16
C VAL A 139 -2.15 0.96 11.29
N LEU A 140 -2.46 0.29 12.41
CA LEU A 140 -2.14 -1.11 12.64
C LEU A 140 -2.79 -2.03 11.61
N ALA A 141 -4.08 -1.83 11.31
CA ALA A 141 -4.77 -2.58 10.27
C ALA A 141 -4.11 -2.40 8.90
N SER A 142 -3.76 -1.17 8.54
CA SER A 142 -3.10 -0.86 7.28
C SER A 142 -1.68 -1.45 7.21
N ILE A 143 -0.89 -1.36 8.30
CA ILE A 143 0.45 -1.96 8.37
C ILE A 143 0.35 -3.46 8.16
N PHE A 144 -0.53 -4.15 8.88
CA PHE A 144 -0.66 -5.60 8.78
C PHE A 144 -0.92 -6.03 7.33
N VAL A 145 -1.87 -5.38 6.66
CA VAL A 145 -2.25 -5.73 5.29
C VAL A 145 -1.14 -5.41 4.28
N THR A 146 -0.32 -4.40 4.55
CA THR A 146 0.64 -3.89 3.56
C THR A 146 2.10 -4.25 3.85
N LEU A 147 2.42 -4.80 5.02
CA LEU A 147 3.76 -5.22 5.41
C LEU A 147 4.46 -6.17 4.40
N PRO A 148 3.77 -7.19 3.83
CA PRO A 148 4.42 -8.13 2.94
C PRO A 148 4.91 -7.51 1.63
N PHE A 149 4.36 -6.39 1.17
CA PHE A 149 4.71 -5.84 -0.14
C PHE A 149 6.18 -5.43 -0.24
N VAL A 150 6.71 -4.74 0.77
CA VAL A 150 8.14 -4.36 0.77
C VAL A 150 9.03 -5.60 0.85
N VAL A 151 8.67 -6.57 1.70
CA VAL A 151 9.46 -7.80 1.87
C VAL A 151 9.53 -8.60 0.57
N ARG A 152 8.41 -8.75 -0.13
CA ARG A 152 8.33 -9.51 -1.39
C ARG A 152 9.09 -8.87 -2.55
N GLU A 153 9.22 -7.56 -2.55
CA GLU A 153 9.97 -6.85 -3.59
C GLU A 153 11.46 -6.76 -3.28
N VAL A 154 11.84 -6.65 -2.01
CA VAL A 154 13.24 -6.45 -1.61
C VAL A 154 13.99 -7.77 -1.46
N THR A 155 13.36 -8.82 -0.91
CA THR A 155 14.04 -10.10 -0.65
C THR A 155 14.59 -10.78 -1.91
N PRO A 156 13.88 -10.87 -3.05
CA PRO A 156 14.42 -11.43 -4.27
C PRO A 156 15.65 -10.67 -4.78
N VAL A 157 15.59 -9.33 -4.74
CA VAL A 157 16.72 -8.48 -5.18
C VAL A 157 17.96 -8.72 -4.31
N LEU A 158 17.79 -8.82 -2.97
CA LEU A 158 18.89 -9.17 -2.07
C LEU A 158 19.49 -10.53 -2.36
N ASN A 159 18.66 -11.52 -2.71
CA ASN A 159 19.13 -12.86 -3.06
C ASN A 159 19.86 -12.87 -4.41
N GLU A 160 19.42 -12.08 -5.38
CA GLU A 160 20.04 -11.96 -6.71
C GLU A 160 21.39 -11.24 -6.65
N VAL A 161 21.48 -10.15 -5.88
CA VAL A 161 22.73 -9.38 -5.71
C VAL A 161 23.80 -10.17 -4.96
N GLY A 162 23.40 -11.11 -4.09
CA GLY A 162 24.34 -11.90 -3.27
C GLY A 162 25.02 -11.07 -2.17
N THR A 163 26.08 -11.64 -1.56
CA THR A 163 26.85 -11.04 -0.45
C THR A 163 28.22 -10.56 -0.85
N GLU A 164 28.67 -10.83 -2.06
CA GLU A 164 30.04 -10.60 -2.51
C GLU A 164 30.51 -9.15 -2.33
N GLN A 165 29.68 -8.18 -2.66
CA GLN A 165 30.01 -6.76 -2.51
C GLN A 165 30.07 -6.33 -1.04
N GLU A 166 29.20 -6.90 -0.19
CA GLU A 166 29.18 -6.64 1.25
C GLU A 166 30.41 -7.24 1.94
N GLU A 167 30.83 -8.43 1.52
CA GLU A 167 32.04 -9.12 2.01
C GLU A 167 33.31 -8.40 1.57
N ALA A 168 33.39 -7.98 0.32
CA ALA A 168 34.51 -7.17 -0.18
C ALA A 168 34.65 -5.84 0.59
N ALA A 169 33.55 -5.17 0.88
CA ALA A 169 33.57 -3.96 1.70
C ALA A 169 34.06 -4.22 3.13
N ALA A 170 33.66 -5.33 3.71
CA ALA A 170 34.10 -5.72 5.06
C ALA A 170 35.62 -5.98 5.11
N THR A 171 36.19 -6.60 4.06
CA THR A 171 37.66 -6.79 3.96
C THR A 171 38.42 -5.48 3.84
N LEU A 172 37.79 -4.43 3.27
CA LEU A 172 38.33 -3.07 3.19
C LEU A 172 38.07 -2.23 4.46
N GLY A 173 37.56 -2.85 5.53
CA GLY A 173 37.35 -2.20 6.83
C GLY A 173 36.03 -1.42 6.96
N SER A 174 35.08 -1.58 6.04
CA SER A 174 33.77 -0.95 6.18
C SER A 174 32.98 -1.56 7.33
N ASN A 175 32.41 -0.70 8.18
CA ASN A 175 31.47 -1.15 9.20
C ASN A 175 30.08 -1.45 8.60
N TRP A 176 29.21 -2.15 9.36
CA TRP A 176 27.87 -2.54 8.92
C TRP A 176 27.03 -1.35 8.41
N TRP A 177 27.08 -0.21 9.09
CA TRP A 177 26.31 0.99 8.72
C TRP A 177 26.80 1.59 7.38
N GLN A 178 28.11 1.64 7.16
CA GLN A 178 28.70 2.09 5.90
C GLN A 178 28.31 1.16 4.74
N THR A 179 28.44 -0.15 4.96
CA THR A 179 28.04 -1.18 3.98
C THR A 179 26.55 -1.06 3.63
N PHE A 180 25.70 -0.91 4.64
CA PHE A 180 24.26 -0.75 4.39
C PHE A 180 23.93 0.45 3.51
N TRP A 181 24.43 1.65 3.86
CA TRP A 181 24.08 2.88 3.13
C TRP A 181 24.76 3.01 1.78
N ARG A 182 26.01 2.50 1.62
CA ARG A 182 26.80 2.67 0.41
C ARG A 182 26.65 1.52 -0.59
N ILE A 183 26.31 0.34 -0.14
CA ILE A 183 26.24 -0.87 -0.98
C ILE A 183 24.84 -1.47 -0.97
N THR A 184 24.35 -1.92 0.20
CA THR A 184 23.10 -2.69 0.28
C THR A 184 21.89 -1.87 -0.14
N LEU A 185 21.71 -0.66 0.42
CA LEU A 185 20.57 0.19 0.09
C LEU A 185 20.53 0.66 -1.38
N PRO A 186 21.65 1.10 -1.98
CA PRO A 186 21.69 1.36 -3.42
C PRO A 186 21.40 0.14 -4.29
N SER A 187 21.83 -1.06 -3.89
CA SER A 187 21.58 -2.30 -4.64
C SER A 187 20.09 -2.66 -4.68
N ILE A 188 19.39 -2.51 -3.55
CA ILE A 188 17.97 -2.85 -3.44
C ILE A 188 17.02 -1.72 -3.84
N ARG A 189 17.53 -0.57 -4.27
CA ARG A 189 16.73 0.65 -4.53
C ARG A 189 15.51 0.41 -5.44
N TRP A 190 15.63 -0.46 -6.42
CA TRP A 190 14.54 -0.75 -7.35
C TRP A 190 13.45 -1.59 -6.69
N GLY A 191 13.81 -2.70 -6.04
CA GLY A 191 12.87 -3.50 -5.27
C GLY A 191 12.17 -2.68 -4.18
N LEU A 192 12.94 -1.89 -3.42
CA LEU A 192 12.39 -0.99 -2.41
C LEU A 192 11.42 0.03 -3.02
N THR A 193 11.78 0.57 -4.18
CA THR A 193 10.92 1.51 -4.89
C THR A 193 9.61 0.86 -5.31
N TYR A 194 9.61 -0.36 -5.84
CA TYR A 194 8.38 -1.10 -6.17
C TYR A 194 7.57 -1.42 -4.91
N GLY A 195 8.22 -1.90 -3.85
CA GLY A 195 7.57 -2.15 -2.57
C GLY A 195 6.85 -0.92 -2.00
N VAL A 196 7.48 0.26 -2.04
CA VAL A 196 6.87 1.52 -1.63
C VAL A 196 5.63 1.87 -2.46
N VAL A 197 5.64 1.62 -3.78
CA VAL A 197 4.46 1.87 -4.64
C VAL A 197 3.30 0.99 -4.28
N LEU A 198 3.57 -0.31 -4.20
CA LEU A 198 2.53 -1.28 -3.89
C LEU A 198 1.93 -1.00 -2.50
N THR A 199 2.79 -0.72 -1.51
CA THR A 199 2.35 -0.30 -0.17
C THR A 199 1.49 0.96 -0.22
N THR A 200 1.93 1.99 -0.96
CA THR A 200 1.19 3.26 -1.10
C THR A 200 -0.19 3.04 -1.75
N ALA A 201 -0.23 2.34 -2.89
CA ALA A 201 -1.48 2.07 -3.60
C ALA A 201 -2.45 1.24 -2.74
N ARG A 202 -1.93 0.23 -2.04
CA ARG A 202 -2.73 -0.64 -1.17
C ARG A 202 -3.24 0.08 0.07
N THR A 203 -2.42 0.94 0.70
CA THR A 203 -2.82 1.74 1.87
C THR A 203 -3.91 2.75 1.51
N LEU A 204 -3.81 3.44 0.37
CA LEU A 204 -4.85 4.37 -0.10
C LEU A 204 -6.18 3.67 -0.39
N GLY A 205 -6.13 2.44 -0.89
CA GLY A 205 -7.31 1.63 -1.18
C GLY A 205 -7.78 0.77 -0.01
N GLU A 206 -7.18 0.88 1.19
CA GLU A 206 -7.59 0.03 2.31
C GLU A 206 -8.97 0.43 2.84
N PHE A 207 -9.84 -0.57 2.89
CA PHE A 207 -11.22 -0.44 3.35
C PHE A 207 -11.55 -1.47 4.44
N GLY A 208 -11.27 -2.76 4.17
CA GLY A 208 -11.79 -3.87 4.95
C GLY A 208 -11.30 -3.90 6.40
N GLY A 209 -10.00 -3.71 6.62
CA GLY A 209 -9.44 -3.64 7.97
C GLY A 209 -9.83 -2.36 8.68
N VAL A 210 -9.78 -1.23 7.94
CA VAL A 210 -10.04 0.09 8.50
C VAL A 210 -11.49 0.27 8.92
N ILE A 211 -12.48 -0.27 8.17
CA ILE A 211 -13.90 -0.12 8.55
C ILE A 211 -14.22 -0.79 9.90
N MET A 212 -13.52 -1.85 10.24
CA MET A 212 -13.73 -2.57 11.51
C MET A 212 -13.15 -1.82 12.71
N VAL A 213 -11.96 -1.21 12.54
CA VAL A 213 -11.24 -0.55 13.64
C VAL A 213 -11.48 0.96 13.72
N SER A 214 -12.23 1.52 12.77
CA SER A 214 -12.62 2.92 12.74
C SER A 214 -14.01 3.12 13.34
N SER A 215 -14.22 4.23 14.04
CA SER A 215 -15.58 4.65 14.44
C SER A 215 -16.40 5.21 13.29
N ASN A 216 -15.84 5.34 12.09
CA ASN A 216 -16.48 5.81 10.87
C ASN A 216 -17.24 7.16 11.01
N LEU A 217 -16.74 8.04 11.87
CA LEU A 217 -17.33 9.34 12.13
C LEU A 217 -16.82 10.37 11.13
N ALA A 218 -17.75 11.01 10.41
CA ALA A 218 -17.42 12.05 9.44
C ALA A 218 -16.63 13.19 10.10
N GLY A 219 -15.53 13.60 9.47
CA GLY A 219 -14.67 14.66 9.98
C GLY A 219 -13.67 14.23 11.07
N LYS A 220 -13.72 12.99 11.58
CA LYS A 220 -12.85 12.50 12.66
C LYS A 220 -12.06 11.24 12.30
N SER A 221 -12.75 10.16 11.96
CA SER A 221 -12.16 8.84 11.78
C SER A 221 -12.55 8.16 10.45
N GLN A 222 -13.15 8.92 9.54
CA GLN A 222 -13.57 8.42 8.24
C GLN A 222 -12.47 8.66 7.20
N THR A 223 -11.90 7.57 6.65
CA THR A 223 -10.98 7.65 5.51
C THR A 223 -11.73 7.91 4.22
N LEU A 224 -11.01 8.25 3.15
CA LEU A 224 -11.65 8.54 1.87
C LEU A 224 -12.42 7.33 1.31
N THR A 225 -11.89 6.11 1.48
CA THR A 225 -12.59 4.86 1.10
C THR A 225 -13.87 4.64 1.92
N LEU A 226 -13.84 4.92 3.22
CA LEU A 226 -15.01 4.84 4.08
C LEU A 226 -16.07 5.88 3.71
N LEU A 227 -15.65 7.10 3.40
CA LEU A 227 -16.57 8.16 2.97
C LEU A 227 -17.23 7.83 1.62
N VAL A 228 -16.49 7.26 0.66
CA VAL A 228 -17.05 6.78 -0.60
C VAL A 228 -18.16 5.75 -0.33
N ASN A 229 -17.88 4.76 0.50
CA ASN A 229 -18.85 3.72 0.85
C ASN A 229 -20.08 4.30 1.56
N ASP A 230 -19.89 5.19 2.53
CA ASP A 230 -20.97 5.85 3.26
C ASP A 230 -21.89 6.64 2.32
N ARG A 231 -21.33 7.43 1.39
CA ARG A 231 -22.08 8.16 0.40
C ARG A 231 -22.86 7.25 -0.55
N TYR A 232 -22.23 6.17 -0.98
CA TYR A 232 -22.89 5.18 -1.85
C TYR A 232 -24.07 4.51 -1.15
N GLN A 233 -23.90 4.07 0.09
CA GLN A 233 -24.96 3.40 0.87
C GLN A 233 -26.11 4.33 1.23
N ARG A 234 -25.86 5.63 1.41
CA ARG A 234 -26.90 6.65 1.67
C ARG A 234 -27.61 7.13 0.41
N GLY A 235 -27.33 6.56 -0.75
CA GLY A 235 -27.95 6.95 -2.01
C GLY A 235 -27.39 8.22 -2.65
N ALA A 236 -26.35 8.85 -2.06
CA ALA A 236 -25.64 10.00 -2.62
C ALA A 236 -24.61 9.55 -3.65
N GLN A 237 -25.08 8.88 -4.71
CA GLN A 237 -24.22 8.22 -5.71
C GLN A 237 -23.26 9.18 -6.41
N TYR A 238 -23.69 10.40 -6.77
CA TYR A 238 -22.81 11.38 -7.39
C TYR A 238 -21.65 11.79 -6.47
N GLY A 239 -21.90 11.92 -5.16
CA GLY A 239 -20.88 12.17 -4.18
C GLY A 239 -19.90 10.99 -4.07
N ALA A 240 -20.39 9.75 -4.09
CA ALA A 240 -19.54 8.56 -4.10
C ALA A 240 -18.64 8.51 -5.34
N TYR A 241 -19.18 8.78 -6.54
CA TYR A 241 -18.38 8.81 -7.78
C TYR A 241 -17.34 9.94 -7.77
N ALA A 242 -17.70 11.13 -7.29
CA ALA A 242 -16.77 12.26 -7.17
C ALA A 242 -15.60 11.95 -6.25
N LEU A 243 -15.86 11.38 -5.07
CA LEU A 243 -14.84 10.99 -4.11
C LEU A 243 -14.00 9.80 -4.59
N SER A 244 -14.61 8.85 -5.32
CA SER A 244 -13.87 7.75 -5.97
C SER A 244 -12.91 8.28 -7.04
N THR A 245 -13.34 9.27 -7.83
CA THR A 245 -12.48 9.94 -8.82
C THR A 245 -11.34 10.70 -8.14
N LEU A 246 -11.60 11.37 -7.02
CA LEU A 246 -10.57 12.02 -6.21
C LEU A 246 -9.53 10.99 -5.72
N LEU A 247 -9.97 9.88 -5.13
CA LEU A 247 -9.09 8.81 -4.66
C LEU A 247 -8.25 8.23 -5.80
N MET A 248 -8.88 7.94 -6.95
CA MET A 248 -8.20 7.45 -8.14
C MET A 248 -7.17 8.47 -8.65
N SER A 249 -7.51 9.76 -8.68
CA SER A 249 -6.60 10.83 -9.10
C SER A 249 -5.38 10.94 -8.18
N VAL A 250 -5.57 10.83 -6.86
CA VAL A 250 -4.48 10.81 -5.87
C VAL A 250 -3.57 9.61 -6.13
N ALA A 251 -4.13 8.40 -6.25
CA ALA A 251 -3.35 7.19 -6.49
C ALA A 251 -2.57 7.26 -7.82
N VAL A 252 -3.22 7.68 -8.91
CA VAL A 252 -2.60 7.85 -10.23
C VAL A 252 -1.50 8.91 -10.19
N THR A 253 -1.72 10.03 -9.51
CA THR A 253 -0.70 11.07 -9.35
C THR A 253 0.55 10.53 -8.66
N PHE A 254 0.40 9.78 -7.57
CA PHE A 254 1.54 9.11 -6.92
C PHE A 254 2.29 8.18 -7.87
N LEU A 255 1.58 7.37 -8.65
CA LEU A 255 2.17 6.45 -9.63
C LEU A 255 2.92 7.21 -10.75
N ILE A 256 2.33 8.27 -11.29
CA ILE A 256 2.94 9.10 -12.35
C ILE A 256 4.19 9.81 -11.83
N VAL A 257 4.09 10.51 -10.70
CA VAL A 257 5.23 11.22 -10.11
C VAL A 257 6.40 10.26 -9.93
N LYS A 258 6.13 9.06 -9.43
CA LYS A 258 7.15 8.05 -9.28
C LYS A 258 7.69 7.53 -10.59
N ALA A 259 6.85 7.21 -11.57
CA ALA A 259 7.30 6.78 -12.90
C ALA A 259 8.24 7.82 -13.52
N ILE A 260 7.90 9.11 -13.41
CA ILE A 260 8.74 10.21 -13.88
C ILE A 260 10.09 10.25 -13.13
N LEU A 261 10.08 10.12 -11.81
CA LEU A 261 11.31 10.12 -11.01
C LEU A 261 12.23 8.95 -11.38
N LEU A 262 11.66 7.77 -11.64
CA LEU A 262 12.40 6.59 -12.08
C LEU A 262 13.03 6.78 -13.46
N VAL A 263 12.27 7.30 -14.43
CA VAL A 263 12.76 7.54 -15.80
C VAL A 263 13.87 8.60 -15.82
N ARG A 264 13.70 9.70 -15.07
CA ARG A 264 14.73 10.75 -14.97
C ARG A 264 16.04 10.20 -14.40
N ARG A 265 15.98 9.39 -13.34
CA ARG A 265 17.18 8.79 -12.73
C ARG A 265 17.84 7.75 -13.65
N ALA A 266 17.05 6.94 -14.39
CA ALA A 266 17.60 5.99 -15.36
C ALA A 266 18.35 6.68 -16.51
N ARG A 267 17.90 7.88 -16.93
CA ARG A 267 18.60 8.68 -17.95
C ARG A 267 19.89 9.30 -17.40
N ALA A 268 19.87 9.81 -16.18
CA ALA A 268 21.07 10.38 -15.54
C ALA A 268 22.20 9.34 -15.37
N ASN A 269 21.85 8.10 -15.01
CA ASN A 269 22.85 7.01 -14.88
C ASN A 269 23.40 6.48 -16.23
N LYS A 270 22.78 6.80 -17.36
CA LYS A 270 23.31 6.44 -18.70
C LYS A 270 24.27 7.50 -19.27
N GLN A 271 24.31 8.68 -18.65
CA GLN A 271 25.15 9.81 -19.06
C GLN A 271 26.40 9.99 -18.17
N ALA A 272 26.48 9.26 -17.05
CA ALA A 272 27.65 9.16 -16.17
C ALA A 272 28.37 7.83 -16.40
#